data_2e51e7c9d87440c65b0049255aa1fb62
#
_entry.id   2e51e7c9d87440c65b0049255aa1fb62
#
_cell.length_a   1.000
_cell.length_b   1.000
_cell.length_c   1.000
_cell.angle_alpha   90.00
_cell.angle_beta   90.00
_cell.angle_gamma   90.00
#
_symmetry.space_group_name_H-M   'P 1'
#
loop_
_entity.id
_entity.type
_entity.pdbx_description
1 polymer ?
#
loop_
_entity_poly.entity_id
_entity_poly.type
_entity_poly.pdbx_seq_one_letter_code
_entity_poly.pdbx_strand_id
1 'polypeptide(L)'
;HLSLRRQRQMCIRDSVRAADGELVAASAALSAAGIEPLTLVEKEGLALINGTDGMLGMLVLALHDLETLLLTADMAAAMSVESQMGTDAVFAADLMALRPQSGQTESASNLRSFLRDSPIVHSHKGPEDGRVQDAYSLRCSPQVHGTARDTMGYASMIAERELASVIDNPVITVDGRIESNGNFHGAPVAAVLDFLAISVADVASISERRTDRALDPARNHGLPPF
;
A
#
# COMPACT_ATOMS: atom_id res chain seq x y z
N HIS A 1 -1.94 33.44 20.58
CA HIS A 1 -3.32 33.48 20.05
C HIS A 1 -3.66 32.34 19.06
N LEU A 2 -2.68 31.87 18.29
CA LEU A 2 -2.88 30.74 17.38
C LEU A 2 -2.95 29.39 18.11
N SER A 3 -2.19 29.20 19.19
CA SER A 3 -2.20 27.99 20.00
C SER A 3 -3.55 27.78 20.72
N LEU A 4 -4.12 28.84 21.28
CA LEU A 4 -5.43 28.81 21.94
C LEU A 4 -6.59 28.53 20.97
N ARG A 5 -6.50 29.00 19.71
CA ARG A 5 -7.49 28.66 18.67
C ARG A 5 -7.41 27.18 18.27
N ARG A 6 -6.21 26.63 18.16
CA ARG A 6 -6.00 25.21 17.80
C ARG A 6 -6.39 24.29 18.96
N GLN A 7 -6.04 24.62 20.19
CA GLN A 7 -6.54 23.92 21.38
C GLN A 7 -8.07 23.91 21.47
N ARG A 8 -8.73 25.05 21.19
CA ARG A 8 -10.18 25.12 21.13
C ARG A 8 -10.79 24.32 19.98
N GLN A 9 -10.11 24.20 18.84
CA GLN A 9 -10.58 23.39 17.74
C GLN A 9 -10.45 21.89 18.03
N MET A 10 -9.36 21.43 18.63
CA MET A 10 -9.16 20.01 18.95
C MET A 10 -10.03 19.50 20.10
N CYS A 11 -10.26 20.31 21.12
CA CYS A 11 -10.97 19.83 22.34
C CYS A 11 -12.44 20.23 22.44
N ILE A 12 -12.93 21.22 21.69
CA ILE A 12 -14.27 21.81 21.90
C ILE A 12 -15.15 21.75 20.64
N ARG A 13 -14.58 21.57 19.45
CA ARG A 13 -15.34 21.60 18.20
C ARG A 13 -15.27 20.31 17.38
N ASP A 14 -14.49 19.35 17.83
CA ASP A 14 -14.42 18.09 17.10
C ASP A 14 -15.66 17.26 17.34
N SER A 15 -16.18 16.76 16.24
CA SER A 15 -17.20 15.74 16.24
C SER A 15 -16.55 14.38 16.03
N VAL A 16 -17.08 13.38 16.68
CA VAL A 16 -16.72 11.98 16.48
C VAL A 16 -17.94 11.22 15.99
N ARG A 17 -17.72 10.16 15.28
CA ARG A 17 -18.78 9.25 14.86
C ARG A 17 -19.05 8.26 15.98
N ALA A 18 -20.26 8.28 16.54
CA ALA A 18 -20.72 7.31 17.53
C ALA A 18 -20.95 5.93 16.89
N ALA A 19 -21.16 4.91 17.72
CA ALA A 19 -21.32 3.53 17.25
C ALA A 19 -22.55 3.32 16.33
N ASP A 20 -23.56 4.18 16.45
CA ASP A 20 -24.76 4.22 15.60
C ASP A 20 -24.54 5.00 14.27
N GLY A 21 -23.35 5.56 14.07
CA GLY A 21 -22.99 6.34 12.89
C GLY A 21 -23.31 7.84 12.98
N GLU A 22 -23.96 8.30 14.02
CA GLU A 22 -24.27 9.73 14.25
C GLU A 22 -23.00 10.53 14.56
N LEU A 23 -22.97 11.80 14.12
CA LEU A 23 -21.92 12.74 14.46
C LEU A 23 -22.29 13.47 15.78
N VAL A 24 -21.52 13.22 16.81
CA VAL A 24 -21.71 13.84 18.13
C VAL A 24 -20.49 14.67 18.52
N ALA A 25 -20.68 15.64 19.41
CA ALA A 25 -19.55 16.39 19.96
C ALA A 25 -18.59 15.44 20.70
N ALA A 26 -17.28 15.59 20.48
CA ALA A 26 -16.27 14.73 21.10
C ALA A 26 -16.36 14.74 22.62
N SER A 27 -16.64 15.91 23.25
CA SER A 27 -16.85 16.03 24.68
C SER A 27 -18.02 15.21 25.21
N ALA A 28 -19.12 15.12 24.47
CA ALA A 28 -20.26 14.30 24.82
C ALA A 28 -19.96 12.80 24.72
N ALA A 29 -19.24 12.39 23.66
CA ALA A 29 -18.82 11.00 23.47
C ALA A 29 -17.81 10.55 24.54
N LEU A 30 -16.85 11.39 24.90
CA LEU A 30 -15.89 11.12 25.97
C LEU A 30 -16.61 10.99 27.34
N SER A 31 -17.50 11.90 27.63
CA SER A 31 -18.29 11.84 28.87
C SER A 31 -19.16 10.57 28.96
N ALA A 32 -19.78 10.17 27.82
CA ALA A 32 -20.57 8.93 27.74
C ALA A 32 -19.71 7.68 27.94
N ALA A 33 -18.45 7.73 27.53
CA ALA A 33 -17.46 6.65 27.68
C ALA A 33 -16.79 6.67 29.09
N GLY A 34 -17.07 7.63 29.93
CA GLY A 34 -16.41 7.81 31.25
C GLY A 34 -14.95 8.26 31.12
N ILE A 35 -14.58 8.92 30.02
CA ILE A 35 -13.24 9.41 29.75
C ILE A 35 -13.21 10.91 30.05
N GLU A 36 -12.36 11.32 30.99
CA GLU A 36 -12.11 12.74 31.24
C GLU A 36 -11.22 13.35 30.18
N PRO A 37 -11.58 14.53 29.63
CA PRO A 37 -10.70 15.24 28.69
C PRO A 37 -9.37 15.60 29.35
N LEU A 38 -8.26 15.38 28.58
CA LEU A 38 -6.94 15.76 29.03
C LEU A 38 -6.80 17.29 29.12
N THR A 39 -6.26 17.78 30.24
CA THR A 39 -5.80 19.17 30.36
C THR A 39 -4.35 19.25 29.92
N LEU A 40 -4.13 19.85 28.73
CA LEU A 40 -2.79 19.99 28.17
C LEU A 40 -1.98 21.00 28.98
N VAL A 41 -0.75 20.63 29.32
CA VAL A 41 0.23 21.51 29.94
C VAL A 41 1.15 22.13 28.87
N GLU A 42 2.20 22.84 29.30
CA GLU A 42 3.12 23.55 28.44
C GLU A 42 3.71 22.60 27.39
N LYS A 43 3.69 23.04 26.13
CA LYS A 43 4.21 22.36 24.94
C LYS A 43 3.39 21.16 24.43
N GLU A 44 2.59 20.48 25.22
CA GLU A 44 1.84 19.29 24.79
C GLU A 44 0.92 19.57 23.60
N GLY A 45 0.22 20.71 23.59
CA GLY A 45 -0.62 21.11 22.46
C GLY A 45 0.15 21.31 21.13
N LEU A 46 1.43 21.68 21.21
CA LEU A 46 2.30 21.77 20.04
C LEU A 46 2.80 20.38 19.63
N ALA A 47 3.18 19.55 20.58
CA ALA A 47 3.66 18.19 20.32
C ALA A 47 2.61 17.32 19.60
N LEU A 48 1.32 17.50 19.92
CA LEU A 48 0.22 16.78 19.27
C LEU A 48 0.00 17.14 17.79
N ILE A 49 0.56 18.24 17.29
CA ILE A 49 0.32 18.72 15.92
C ILE A 49 1.59 18.98 15.12
N ASN A 50 2.75 18.93 15.76
CA ASN A 50 4.03 19.26 15.13
C ASN A 50 4.99 18.07 15.21
N GLY A 51 4.74 17.11 14.35
CA GLY A 51 5.51 15.87 14.26
C GLY A 51 5.11 15.07 13.04
N THR A 52 5.60 13.86 12.96
CA THR A 52 5.39 12.94 11.84
C THR A 52 4.29 11.90 12.10
N ASP A 53 3.70 11.89 13.29
CA ASP A 53 2.76 10.87 13.75
C ASP A 53 1.56 10.68 12.81
N GLY A 54 0.96 11.78 12.34
CA GLY A 54 -0.19 11.73 11.45
C GLY A 54 0.14 11.09 10.10
N MET A 55 1.24 11.50 9.47
CA MET A 55 1.67 10.94 8.19
C MET A 55 2.19 9.50 8.35
N LEU A 56 2.83 9.19 9.48
CA LEU A 56 3.27 7.83 9.80
C LEU A 56 2.07 6.90 10.00
N GLY A 57 1.03 7.34 10.73
CA GLY A 57 -0.22 6.59 10.89
C GLY A 57 -0.88 6.28 9.54
N MET A 58 -0.93 7.25 8.63
CA MET A 58 -1.43 7.04 7.26
C MET A 58 -0.57 6.04 6.48
N LEU A 59 0.77 6.11 6.60
CA LEU A 59 1.67 5.15 5.98
C LEU A 59 1.44 3.72 6.50
N VAL A 60 1.32 3.53 7.81
CA VAL A 60 1.08 2.21 8.42
C VAL A 60 -0.21 1.59 7.91
N LEU A 61 -1.30 2.37 7.85
CA LEU A 61 -2.57 1.89 7.30
C LEU A 61 -2.45 1.56 5.81
N ALA A 62 -1.78 2.40 5.03
CA ALA A 62 -1.57 2.15 3.61
C ALA A 62 -0.74 0.87 3.36
N LEU A 63 0.30 0.61 4.16
CA LEU A 63 1.09 -0.62 4.06
C LEU A 63 0.25 -1.87 4.34
N HIS A 64 -0.62 -1.81 5.36
CA HIS A 64 -1.54 -2.91 5.66
C HIS A 64 -2.52 -3.19 4.51
N ASP A 65 -3.11 -2.15 3.94
CA ASP A 65 -4.03 -2.29 2.80
C ASP A 65 -3.32 -2.81 1.55
N LEU A 66 -2.06 -2.38 1.33
CA LEU A 66 -1.25 -2.81 0.19
C LEU A 66 -0.91 -4.31 0.20
N GLU A 67 -0.74 -4.94 1.35
CA GLU A 67 -0.54 -6.39 1.44
C GLU A 67 -1.70 -7.15 0.78
N THR A 68 -2.93 -6.80 1.14
CA THR A 68 -4.15 -7.40 0.56
C THR A 68 -4.31 -7.04 -0.91
N LEU A 69 -4.05 -5.77 -1.26
CA LEU A 69 -4.17 -5.29 -2.64
C LEU A 69 -3.21 -6.01 -3.58
N LEU A 70 -1.95 -6.20 -3.20
CA LEU A 70 -0.95 -6.85 -4.06
C LEU A 70 -1.22 -8.35 -4.22
N LEU A 71 -1.72 -9.03 -3.19
CA LEU A 71 -2.17 -10.42 -3.34
C LEU A 71 -3.39 -10.53 -4.26
N THR A 72 -4.34 -9.60 -4.13
CA THR A 72 -5.52 -9.51 -5.02
C THR A 72 -5.09 -9.21 -6.46
N ALA A 73 -4.09 -8.36 -6.67
CA ALA A 73 -3.55 -8.06 -7.99
C ALA A 73 -2.91 -9.29 -8.64
N ASP A 74 -2.17 -10.11 -7.88
CA ASP A 74 -1.62 -11.38 -8.36
C ASP A 74 -2.74 -12.36 -8.75
N MET A 75 -3.79 -12.46 -7.93
CA MET A 75 -4.96 -13.30 -8.22
C MET A 75 -5.68 -12.84 -9.51
N ALA A 76 -5.95 -11.54 -9.64
CA ALA A 76 -6.57 -10.96 -10.83
C ALA A 76 -5.71 -11.14 -12.09
N ALA A 77 -4.39 -11.09 -11.95
CA ALA A 77 -3.48 -11.39 -13.05
C ALA A 77 -3.54 -12.85 -13.46
N ALA A 78 -3.58 -13.79 -12.52
CA ALA A 78 -3.75 -15.23 -12.82
C ALA A 78 -5.08 -15.50 -13.54
N MET A 79 -6.19 -14.94 -13.06
CA MET A 79 -7.50 -15.03 -13.75
C MET A 79 -7.43 -14.45 -15.17
N SER A 80 -6.68 -13.37 -15.37
CA SER A 80 -6.50 -12.78 -16.69
C SER A 80 -5.64 -13.66 -17.61
N VAL A 81 -4.64 -14.36 -17.07
CA VAL A 81 -3.84 -15.35 -17.83
C VAL A 81 -4.76 -16.48 -18.31
N GLU A 82 -5.59 -17.04 -17.46
CA GLU A 82 -6.54 -18.08 -17.87
C GLU A 82 -7.54 -17.59 -18.93
N SER A 83 -8.24 -16.48 -18.64
CA SER A 83 -9.31 -15.97 -19.50
C SER A 83 -8.82 -15.52 -20.87
N GLN A 84 -7.56 -15.12 -20.98
CA GLN A 84 -6.95 -14.68 -22.24
C GLN A 84 -6.02 -15.75 -22.85
N MET A 85 -6.14 -16.99 -22.41
CA MET A 85 -5.37 -18.13 -22.93
C MET A 85 -3.86 -17.90 -22.85
N GLY A 86 -3.39 -17.29 -21.74
CA GLY A 86 -1.97 -17.00 -21.51
C GLY A 86 -1.19 -18.22 -21.01
N THR A 87 0.15 -18.12 -21.02
CA THR A 87 1.03 -19.18 -20.51
C THR A 87 1.53 -18.89 -19.09
N ASP A 88 1.64 -19.95 -18.28
CA ASP A 88 2.26 -19.91 -16.95
C ASP A 88 3.79 -20.10 -16.99
N ALA A 89 4.34 -20.52 -18.12
CA ALA A 89 5.77 -20.84 -18.28
C ALA A 89 6.68 -19.64 -17.95
N VAL A 90 6.22 -18.42 -18.21
CA VAL A 90 6.97 -17.18 -17.94
C VAL A 90 7.16 -16.89 -16.45
N PHE A 91 6.41 -17.56 -15.57
CA PHE A 91 6.50 -17.42 -14.12
C PHE A 91 7.40 -18.48 -13.47
N ALA A 92 8.09 -19.30 -14.25
CA ALA A 92 8.94 -20.38 -13.74
C ALA A 92 10.01 -19.89 -12.76
N ALA A 93 10.29 -20.69 -11.73
CA ALA A 93 11.18 -20.29 -10.63
C ALA A 93 12.64 -20.07 -11.09
N ASP A 94 13.11 -20.86 -12.03
CA ASP A 94 14.44 -20.73 -12.63
C ASP A 94 14.58 -19.42 -13.41
N LEU A 95 13.52 -18.98 -14.13
CA LEU A 95 13.51 -17.69 -14.81
C LEU A 95 13.55 -16.53 -13.79
N MET A 96 12.83 -16.65 -12.68
CA MET A 96 12.86 -15.63 -11.62
C MET A 96 14.24 -15.55 -10.96
N ALA A 97 14.92 -16.68 -10.80
CA ALA A 97 16.26 -16.74 -10.21
C ALA A 97 17.33 -16.02 -11.07
N LEU A 98 17.11 -15.87 -12.37
CA LEU A 98 18.01 -15.10 -13.25
C LEU A 98 17.99 -13.59 -12.95
N ARG A 99 16.94 -13.10 -12.29
CA ARG A 99 16.79 -11.71 -11.86
C ARG A 99 16.25 -11.67 -10.44
N PRO A 100 17.12 -11.76 -9.41
CA PRO A 100 16.74 -12.06 -8.04
C PRO A 100 16.17 -10.83 -7.30
N GLN A 101 15.06 -10.29 -7.80
CA GLN A 101 14.25 -9.29 -7.11
C GLN A 101 13.22 -10.03 -6.24
N SER A 102 13.21 -9.73 -4.95
CA SER A 102 12.41 -10.49 -3.97
C SER A 102 10.92 -10.43 -4.25
N GLY A 103 10.38 -9.24 -4.46
CA GLY A 103 8.96 -9.05 -4.75
C GLY A 103 8.53 -9.69 -6.07
N GLN A 104 9.39 -9.65 -7.12
CA GLN A 104 9.14 -10.34 -8.38
C GLN A 104 9.03 -11.85 -8.16
N THR A 105 9.92 -12.42 -7.36
CA THR A 105 9.93 -13.85 -7.04
C THR A 105 8.68 -14.25 -6.27
N GLU A 106 8.24 -13.43 -5.33
CA GLU A 106 7.02 -13.64 -4.55
C GLU A 106 5.78 -13.60 -5.44
N SER A 107 5.59 -12.55 -6.24
CA SER A 107 4.44 -12.44 -7.15
C SER A 107 4.42 -13.58 -8.16
N ALA A 108 5.55 -13.99 -8.73
CA ALA A 108 5.62 -15.15 -9.62
C ALA A 108 5.25 -16.46 -8.90
N SER A 109 5.62 -16.60 -7.62
CA SER A 109 5.24 -17.76 -6.80
C SER A 109 3.71 -17.81 -6.58
N ASN A 110 3.10 -16.67 -6.32
CA ASN A 110 1.65 -16.54 -6.17
C ASN A 110 0.94 -16.93 -7.48
N LEU A 111 1.39 -16.38 -8.61
CA LEU A 111 0.84 -16.71 -9.93
C LEU A 111 0.95 -18.22 -10.23
N ARG A 112 2.11 -18.85 -9.99
CA ARG A 112 2.27 -20.31 -10.13
C ARG A 112 1.31 -21.08 -9.23
N SER A 113 1.06 -20.58 -8.03
CA SER A 113 0.15 -21.24 -7.08
C SER A 113 -1.30 -21.15 -7.53
N PHE A 114 -1.73 -20.00 -8.02
CA PHE A 114 -3.09 -19.80 -8.54
C PHE A 114 -3.34 -20.56 -9.85
N LEU A 115 -2.34 -20.68 -10.72
CA LEU A 115 -2.44 -21.33 -12.02
C LEU A 115 -2.13 -22.84 -11.95
N ARG A 116 -1.81 -23.37 -10.77
CA ARG A 116 -1.45 -24.79 -10.60
C ARG A 116 -2.57 -25.68 -11.10
N ASP A 117 -2.21 -26.62 -11.98
CA ASP A 117 -3.12 -27.61 -12.55
C ASP A 117 -4.33 -27.02 -13.29
N SER A 118 -4.24 -25.75 -13.74
CA SER A 118 -5.29 -25.09 -14.50
C SER A 118 -5.59 -25.85 -15.80
N PRO A 119 -6.80 -26.41 -15.98
CA PRO A 119 -7.17 -27.07 -17.22
C PRO A 119 -7.22 -26.10 -18.40
N ILE A 120 -7.51 -24.81 -18.14
CA ILE A 120 -7.53 -23.77 -19.17
C ILE A 120 -6.12 -23.55 -19.71
N VAL A 121 -5.14 -23.32 -18.82
CA VAL A 121 -3.74 -23.16 -19.21
C VAL A 121 -3.21 -24.40 -19.94
N HIS A 122 -3.59 -25.61 -19.49
CA HIS A 122 -3.17 -26.86 -20.14
C HIS A 122 -3.82 -27.09 -21.49
N SER A 123 -5.03 -26.59 -21.74
CA SER A 123 -5.81 -26.84 -22.95
C SER A 123 -5.15 -26.33 -24.23
N HIS A 124 -4.24 -25.36 -24.14
CA HIS A 124 -3.56 -24.73 -25.28
C HIS A 124 -2.03 -24.87 -25.22
N LYS A 125 -1.49 -25.69 -24.30
CA LYS A 125 -0.06 -26.03 -24.27
C LYS A 125 0.26 -27.09 -25.32
N GLY A 126 0.87 -26.68 -26.42
CA GLY A 126 1.27 -27.63 -27.45
C GLY A 126 1.78 -26.95 -28.70
N PRO A 127 2.20 -27.74 -29.71
CA PRO A 127 2.73 -27.21 -30.97
C PRO A 127 1.66 -26.45 -31.79
N GLU A 128 0.39 -26.62 -31.48
CA GLU A 128 -0.74 -25.91 -32.09
C GLU A 128 -0.88 -24.45 -31.56
N ASP A 129 -0.22 -24.11 -30.47
CA ASP A 129 -0.21 -22.73 -29.97
C ASP A 129 0.82 -21.91 -30.77
N GLY A 130 0.33 -21.26 -31.82
CA GLY A 130 1.16 -20.45 -32.73
C GLY A 130 1.64 -19.13 -32.14
N ARG A 131 1.39 -18.85 -30.85
CA ARG A 131 1.83 -17.61 -30.20
C ARG A 131 3.28 -17.69 -29.78
N VAL A 132 4.03 -16.63 -30.08
CA VAL A 132 5.44 -16.53 -29.68
C VAL A 132 5.55 -16.12 -28.22
N GLN A 133 4.68 -15.22 -27.75
CA GLN A 133 4.67 -14.70 -26.38
C GLN A 133 3.36 -13.97 -26.06
N ASP A 134 3.01 -13.94 -24.77
CA ASP A 134 1.86 -13.18 -24.27
C ASP A 134 2.15 -11.67 -24.25
N ALA A 135 1.06 -10.90 -24.12
CA ALA A 135 1.14 -9.45 -23.89
C ALA A 135 1.90 -9.12 -22.59
N TYR A 136 2.54 -7.95 -22.56
CA TYR A 136 3.24 -7.48 -21.35
C TYR A 136 2.33 -7.42 -20.14
N SER A 137 1.06 -7.03 -20.31
CA SER A 137 0.08 -6.95 -19.23
C SER A 137 -0.23 -8.29 -18.56
N LEU A 138 0.08 -9.40 -19.19
CA LEU A 138 0.01 -10.75 -18.60
C LEU A 138 1.38 -11.17 -18.07
N ARG A 139 2.38 -11.31 -18.96
CA ARG A 139 3.68 -11.92 -18.64
C ARG A 139 4.59 -11.10 -17.76
N CYS A 140 4.40 -9.75 -17.69
CA CYS A 140 5.22 -8.87 -16.87
C CYS A 140 4.56 -8.51 -15.51
N SER A 141 3.47 -9.17 -15.15
CA SER A 141 2.83 -8.95 -13.84
C SER A 141 3.78 -9.14 -12.66
N PRO A 142 4.64 -10.18 -12.60
CA PRO A 142 5.57 -10.32 -11.49
C PRO A 142 6.55 -9.16 -11.35
N GLN A 143 7.01 -8.58 -12.45
CA GLN A 143 7.95 -7.47 -12.45
C GLN A 143 7.32 -6.20 -11.89
N VAL A 144 6.08 -5.91 -12.25
CA VAL A 144 5.35 -4.71 -11.81
C VAL A 144 4.85 -4.87 -10.37
N HIS A 145 4.14 -5.95 -10.07
CA HIS A 145 3.65 -6.21 -8.72
C HIS A 145 4.80 -6.38 -7.73
N GLY A 146 5.88 -7.03 -8.17
CA GLY A 146 7.09 -7.22 -7.38
C GLY A 146 7.79 -5.90 -7.04
N THR A 147 7.84 -4.95 -7.97
CA THR A 147 8.37 -3.61 -7.67
C THR A 147 7.59 -2.93 -6.56
N ALA A 148 6.26 -3.04 -6.56
CA ALA A 148 5.43 -2.49 -5.48
C ALA A 148 5.69 -3.21 -4.14
N ARG A 149 5.91 -4.53 -4.14
CA ARG A 149 6.29 -5.30 -2.93
C ARG A 149 7.63 -4.88 -2.36
N ASP A 150 8.64 -4.74 -3.22
CA ASP A 150 9.98 -4.31 -2.79
C ASP A 150 9.95 -2.87 -2.25
N THR A 151 9.17 -1.99 -2.88
CA THR A 151 8.94 -0.62 -2.40
C THR A 151 8.20 -0.61 -1.05
N MET A 152 7.20 -1.47 -0.88
CA MET A 152 6.48 -1.65 0.38
C MET A 152 7.42 -2.11 1.50
N GLY A 153 8.31 -3.05 1.22
CA GLY A 153 9.32 -3.51 2.18
C GLY A 153 10.26 -2.38 2.62
N TYR A 154 10.70 -1.53 1.68
CA TYR A 154 11.49 -0.36 2.01
C TYR A 154 10.72 0.67 2.85
N ALA A 155 9.47 0.94 2.49
CA ALA A 155 8.61 1.85 3.23
C ALA A 155 8.29 1.35 4.65
N SER A 156 8.10 0.03 4.83
CA SER A 156 7.93 -0.60 6.14
C SER A 156 9.15 -0.39 7.03
N MET A 157 10.36 -0.57 6.49
CA MET A 157 11.60 -0.31 7.22
C MET A 157 11.71 1.15 7.68
N ILE A 158 11.30 2.11 6.86
CA ILE A 158 11.28 3.53 7.24
C ILE A 158 10.22 3.79 8.31
N ALA A 159 9.02 3.21 8.18
CA ALA A 159 7.95 3.33 9.17
C ALA A 159 8.37 2.78 10.55
N GLU A 160 9.01 1.61 10.59
CA GLU A 160 9.53 1.02 11.83
C GLU A 160 10.56 1.91 12.54
N ARG A 161 11.46 2.53 11.76
CA ARG A 161 12.45 3.47 12.30
C ARG A 161 11.78 4.73 12.85
N GLU A 162 10.80 5.27 12.13
CA GLU A 162 10.08 6.46 12.54
C GLU A 162 9.24 6.21 13.80
N LEU A 163 8.60 5.04 13.93
CA LEU A 163 7.89 4.61 15.13
C LEU A 163 8.77 4.57 16.39
N ALA A 164 10.06 4.28 16.22
CA ALA A 164 11.03 4.24 17.30
C ALA A 164 11.73 5.60 17.55
N SER A 165 11.39 6.63 16.79
CA SER A 165 12.10 7.91 16.80
C SER A 165 11.52 8.90 17.80
N VAL A 166 12.37 9.76 18.32
CA VAL A 166 11.98 10.97 19.07
C VAL A 166 11.93 12.13 18.08
N ILE A 167 10.71 12.55 17.73
CA ILE A 167 10.43 13.46 16.61
C ILE A 167 10.05 14.89 17.04
N ASP A 168 10.20 15.23 18.30
CA ASP A 168 9.83 16.54 18.80
C ASP A 168 11.00 17.55 18.77
N ASN A 169 10.70 18.84 18.89
CA ASN A 169 11.66 19.94 19.00
C ASN A 169 11.17 20.99 20.00
N PRO A 170 11.95 21.32 21.04
CA PRO A 170 13.19 20.66 21.45
C PRO A 170 12.96 19.25 22.01
N VAL A 171 14.01 18.45 22.06
CA VAL A 171 14.01 17.15 22.74
C VAL A 171 14.76 17.23 24.06
N ILE A 172 14.46 16.30 24.95
CA ILE A 172 15.26 16.03 26.15
C ILE A 172 16.10 14.79 25.86
N THR A 173 17.40 14.93 25.92
CA THR A 173 18.34 13.84 25.69
C THR A 173 18.45 12.91 26.90
N VAL A 174 19.01 11.73 26.75
CA VAL A 174 19.16 10.74 27.83
C VAL A 174 19.96 11.29 29.03
N ASP A 175 20.91 12.19 28.78
CA ASP A 175 21.69 12.89 29.80
C ASP A 175 21.01 14.16 30.37
N GLY A 176 19.75 14.41 29.99
CA GLY A 176 18.92 15.50 30.52
C GLY A 176 19.11 16.87 29.88
N ARG A 177 19.87 17.00 28.79
CA ARG A 177 20.01 18.28 28.06
C ARG A 177 18.74 18.56 27.26
N ILE A 178 18.38 19.81 27.15
CA ILE A 178 17.29 20.29 26.27
C ILE A 178 17.93 20.84 25.00
N GLU A 179 17.67 20.18 23.87
CA GLU A 179 18.33 20.49 22.61
C GLU A 179 17.33 20.75 21.47
N SER A 180 17.57 21.82 20.73
CA SER A 180 16.86 22.08 19.48
C SER A 180 17.40 21.17 18.38
N ASN A 181 16.49 20.64 17.55
CA ASN A 181 16.84 19.69 16.51
C ASN A 181 15.87 19.75 15.32
N GLY A 182 16.09 18.92 14.29
CA GLY A 182 15.27 18.82 13.09
C GLY A 182 14.44 17.53 12.97
N ASN A 183 14.35 16.72 14.01
CA ASN A 183 13.71 15.39 13.94
C ASN A 183 12.20 15.42 13.63
N PHE A 184 11.57 16.58 13.80
CA PHE A 184 10.17 16.79 13.38
C PHE A 184 9.97 16.81 11.86
N HIS A 185 11.05 16.83 11.07
CA HIS A 185 10.96 16.98 9.63
C HIS A 185 10.61 15.64 8.95
N GLY A 186 9.41 15.55 8.38
CA GLY A 186 8.83 14.33 7.83
C GLY A 186 9.39 13.86 6.47
N ALA A 187 10.53 14.36 6.00
CA ALA A 187 11.11 14.00 4.70
C ALA A 187 11.27 12.48 4.48
N PRO A 188 11.74 11.66 5.43
CA PRO A 188 11.87 10.22 5.22
C PRO A 188 10.52 9.55 4.91
N VAL A 189 9.48 9.92 5.66
CA VAL A 189 8.13 9.37 5.48
C VAL A 189 7.49 9.89 4.19
N ALA A 190 7.64 11.18 3.88
CA ALA A 190 7.13 11.77 2.64
C ALA A 190 7.74 11.10 1.40
N ALA A 191 9.05 10.89 1.38
CA ALA A 191 9.74 10.27 0.25
C ALA A 191 9.26 8.84 -0.03
N VAL A 192 9.02 8.03 1.01
CA VAL A 192 8.52 6.66 0.80
C VAL A 192 7.05 6.62 0.42
N LEU A 193 6.22 7.58 0.86
CA LEU A 193 4.84 7.73 0.41
C LEU A 193 4.78 8.04 -1.09
N ASP A 194 5.61 8.95 -1.59
CA ASP A 194 5.70 9.25 -3.02
C ASP A 194 6.21 8.04 -3.81
N PHE A 195 7.21 7.32 -3.30
CA PHE A 195 7.73 6.13 -3.95
C PHE A 195 6.67 5.01 -4.02
N LEU A 196 5.89 4.81 -2.95
CA LEU A 196 4.73 3.89 -2.97
C LEU A 196 3.70 4.33 -3.99
N ALA A 197 3.36 5.61 -4.07
CA ALA A 197 2.38 6.12 -5.02
C ALA A 197 2.77 5.82 -6.47
N ILE A 198 4.05 5.97 -6.82
CA ILE A 198 4.58 5.64 -8.16
C ILE A 198 4.41 4.16 -8.46
N SER A 199 4.84 3.28 -7.55
CA SER A 199 4.79 1.83 -7.78
C SER A 199 3.36 1.28 -7.81
N VAL A 200 2.45 1.82 -6.99
CA VAL A 200 1.03 1.45 -6.99
C VAL A 200 0.31 1.93 -8.25
N ALA A 201 0.67 3.11 -8.77
CA ALA A 201 0.15 3.58 -10.05
C ALA A 201 0.50 2.63 -11.20
N ASP A 202 1.68 2.03 -11.19
CA ASP A 202 2.08 1.02 -12.17
C ASP A 202 1.27 -0.28 -12.05
N VAL A 203 0.97 -0.73 -10.82
CA VAL A 203 0.07 -1.87 -10.58
C VAL A 203 -1.33 -1.59 -11.15
N ALA A 204 -1.86 -0.38 -10.93
CA ALA A 204 -3.13 0.03 -11.50
C ALA A 204 -3.09 0.08 -13.04
N SER A 205 -2.02 0.63 -13.60
CA SER A 205 -1.82 0.74 -15.05
C SER A 205 -1.76 -0.63 -15.73
N ILE A 206 -1.00 -1.59 -15.19
CA ILE A 206 -0.94 -2.94 -15.79
C ILE A 206 -2.27 -3.69 -15.66
N SER A 207 -3.02 -3.44 -14.59
CA SER A 207 -4.37 -3.98 -14.41
C SER A 207 -5.34 -3.41 -15.46
N GLU A 208 -5.30 -2.11 -15.67
CA GLU A 208 -6.09 -1.44 -16.71
C GLU A 208 -5.78 -1.98 -18.10
N ARG A 209 -4.50 -2.19 -18.43
CA ARG A 209 -4.10 -2.80 -19.72
C ARG A 209 -4.62 -4.23 -19.90
N ARG A 210 -4.79 -5.01 -18.84
CA ARG A 210 -5.46 -6.33 -18.91
C ARG A 210 -6.95 -6.18 -19.22
N THR A 211 -7.60 -5.22 -18.60
CA THR A 211 -9.01 -4.92 -18.83
C THR A 211 -9.24 -4.46 -20.28
N ASP A 212 -8.45 -3.50 -20.77
CA ASP A 212 -8.47 -3.03 -22.15
C ASP A 212 -8.36 -4.19 -23.16
N ARG A 213 -7.39 -5.10 -22.89
CA ARG A 213 -7.21 -6.28 -23.74
C ARG A 213 -8.41 -7.24 -23.69
N ALA A 214 -9.00 -7.45 -22.53
CA ALA A 214 -10.17 -8.33 -22.39
C ALA A 214 -11.41 -7.79 -23.12
N LEU A 215 -11.54 -6.48 -23.21
CA LEU A 215 -12.65 -5.80 -23.91
C LEU A 215 -12.45 -5.70 -25.44
N ASP A 216 -11.25 -5.95 -25.96
CA ASP A 216 -10.96 -5.85 -27.39
C ASP A 216 -11.16 -7.19 -28.11
N PRO A 217 -12.21 -7.36 -28.96
CA PRO A 217 -12.47 -8.60 -29.65
C PRO A 217 -11.32 -9.09 -30.56
N ALA A 218 -10.45 -8.19 -31.01
CA ALA A 218 -9.29 -8.55 -31.81
C ALA A 218 -8.17 -9.20 -31.00
N ARG A 219 -8.20 -9.10 -29.68
CA ARG A 219 -7.10 -9.52 -28.79
C ARG A 219 -7.52 -10.42 -27.63
N ASN A 220 -8.82 -10.64 -27.42
CA ASN A 220 -9.36 -11.31 -26.22
C ASN A 220 -9.66 -12.79 -26.40
N HIS A 221 -9.23 -13.39 -27.53
CA HIS A 221 -9.38 -14.83 -27.82
C HIS A 221 -10.84 -15.31 -27.76
N GLY A 222 -11.78 -14.50 -28.23
CA GLY A 222 -13.18 -14.89 -28.37
C GLY A 222 -14.05 -14.64 -27.13
N LEU A 223 -13.55 -13.91 -26.15
CA LEU A 223 -14.42 -13.37 -25.09
C LEU A 223 -15.44 -12.41 -25.71
N PRO A 224 -16.69 -12.36 -25.19
CA PRO A 224 -17.66 -11.39 -25.69
C PRO A 224 -17.14 -9.97 -25.39
N PRO A 225 -17.33 -9.02 -26.32
CA PRO A 225 -17.14 -7.62 -26.00
C PRO A 225 -18.20 -7.26 -24.93
N PHE A 226 -17.84 -6.34 -24.09
CA PHE A 226 -18.69 -5.90 -22.97
C PHE A 226 -20.13 -5.58 -23.40
#